data_35a355cf6d3157bbbe09d12ae4c95bd4
#
_entry.id   35a355cf6d3157bbbe09d12ae4c95bd4
#
_cell.length_a   1.000
_cell.length_b   1.000
_cell.length_c   1.000
_cell.angle_alpha   90.00
_cell.angle_beta   90.00
_cell.angle_gamma   90.00
#
_symmetry.space_group_name_H-M   'P 1'
#
loop_
_entity.id
_entity.type
_entity.pdbx_description
1 polymer ?
#
loop_
_entity_poly.entity_id
_entity_poly.type
_entity_poly.pdbx_seq_one_letter_code
_entity_poly.pdbx_strand_id
1 'polypeptide(L)'
;MDNGQGSCRTHFLENFIKAFAAQHVHIARVSDSHPGRGRNRAAADFLATGCDYLLFIDADIIFDRGHIERLMESAEPVLGGIYCLKTMVAPSPCLQTLPGAQPIAVGGIEEVRRTGTGFLRIHRSVFEAIKPHTAKYNNHGRDEWDFFPSGVVDEEWLSEDWYFCDLARKAGFRVMVDTTIQVGHEGNVIFPVQQVPDRLNCCPQDMKPHMELIWKGEYEVPLDVAPRTILDIGGNIGGFTVWAKEQWRDATVYAYEPSRDNAALFRFNTAQFKNVTLTEAGVRAEAGIQWLSHGTNCGEHSFKFESQTGEKVPVLAAKHMPACELVKLDCEGCELEILRELDLSEALAVVLEYHTQDDRTAIAELMTTRGFHILDSKPVAAGRGILKFTRQPNTQTQ
;
A
#
# COMPACT_ATOMS: atom_id res chain seq x y z
N MET A 1 -5.50 18.81 8.33
CA MET A 1 -5.09 19.95 9.14
C MET A 1 -3.66 20.33 8.82
N ASP A 2 -3.34 21.62 8.78
CA ASP A 2 -2.01 22.12 8.53
C ASP A 2 -1.07 21.73 9.70
N ASN A 3 0.12 21.24 9.40
CA ASN A 3 1.15 20.85 10.37
C ASN A 3 1.85 22.05 11.06
N GLY A 4 1.25 23.24 11.05
CA GLY A 4 1.78 24.44 11.69
C GLY A 4 2.89 25.19 10.92
N GLN A 5 3.27 24.74 9.74
CA GLN A 5 4.30 25.42 8.93
C GLN A 5 3.73 26.41 7.89
N GLY A 6 2.40 26.66 7.91
CA GLY A 6 1.77 27.70 7.07
C GLY A 6 1.69 27.37 5.56
N SER A 7 2.25 26.27 5.09
CA SER A 7 2.16 25.85 3.70
C SER A 7 1.17 24.68 3.55
N CYS A 8 0.17 24.86 2.71
CA CYS A 8 -0.66 23.77 2.23
C CYS A 8 0.17 22.96 1.22
N ARG A 9 0.11 21.64 1.28
CA ARG A 9 0.85 20.80 0.32
C ARG A 9 0.34 21.06 -1.10
N THR A 10 1.24 21.09 -2.05
CA THR A 10 0.94 21.50 -3.44
C THR A 10 -0.17 20.64 -4.06
N HIS A 11 -0.10 19.32 -3.86
CA HIS A 11 -1.11 18.40 -4.39
C HIS A 11 -2.50 18.60 -3.79
N PHE A 12 -2.59 18.86 -2.47
CA PHE A 12 -3.85 19.18 -1.82
C PHE A 12 -4.48 20.42 -2.44
N LEU A 13 -3.69 21.49 -2.59
CA LEU A 13 -4.19 22.77 -3.14
C LEU A 13 -4.66 22.61 -4.59
N GLU A 14 -3.92 21.91 -5.43
CA GLU A 14 -4.30 21.64 -6.82
C GLU A 14 -5.60 20.83 -6.90
N ASN A 15 -5.73 19.76 -6.16
CA ASN A 15 -6.92 18.92 -6.15
C ASN A 15 -8.12 19.65 -5.58
N PHE A 16 -7.90 20.45 -4.53
CA PHE A 16 -8.93 21.30 -3.93
C PHE A 16 -9.47 22.32 -4.92
N ILE A 17 -8.60 23.06 -5.62
CA ILE A 17 -9.01 24.05 -6.65
C ILE A 17 -9.79 23.34 -7.75
N LYS A 18 -9.32 22.20 -8.27
CA LYS A 18 -10.00 21.44 -9.33
C LYS A 18 -11.38 20.95 -8.90
N ALA A 19 -11.51 20.47 -7.65
CA ALA A 19 -12.75 19.91 -7.12
C ALA A 19 -13.85 20.97 -6.92
N PHE A 20 -13.49 22.18 -6.49
CA PHE A 20 -14.45 23.19 -6.07
C PHE A 20 -14.57 24.44 -6.97
N ALA A 21 -13.82 24.50 -8.09
CA ALA A 21 -13.76 25.69 -8.97
C ALA A 21 -15.12 26.16 -9.55
N ALA A 22 -16.16 25.31 -9.52
CA ALA A 22 -17.48 25.61 -10.09
C ALA A 22 -18.63 25.46 -9.09
N GLN A 23 -18.37 25.35 -7.79
CA GLN A 23 -19.40 25.11 -6.78
C GLN A 23 -19.48 26.24 -5.76
N HIS A 24 -20.72 26.54 -5.31
CA HIS A 24 -20.96 27.45 -4.18
C HIS A 24 -20.73 26.71 -2.87
N VAL A 25 -19.51 26.74 -2.36
CA VAL A 25 -19.12 26.12 -1.08
C VAL A 25 -18.55 27.16 -0.14
N HIS A 26 -18.85 27.01 1.16
CA HIS A 26 -18.17 27.75 2.20
C HIS A 26 -16.87 26.99 2.55
N ILE A 27 -15.74 27.64 2.35
CA ILE A 27 -14.43 27.04 2.62
C ILE A 27 -13.88 27.68 3.90
N ALA A 28 -13.58 26.82 4.89
CA ALA A 28 -12.90 27.22 6.11
C ALA A 28 -11.59 26.44 6.24
N ARG A 29 -10.49 27.17 6.46
CA ARG A 29 -9.21 26.55 6.84
C ARG A 29 -9.07 26.64 8.34
N VAL A 30 -8.93 25.49 8.98
CA VAL A 30 -8.69 25.40 10.41
C VAL A 30 -7.28 24.86 10.64
N SER A 31 -6.46 25.62 11.39
CA SER A 31 -5.15 25.20 11.87
C SER A 31 -5.18 25.21 13.38
N ASP A 32 -4.90 24.07 14.00
CA ASP A 32 -4.83 23.91 15.43
C ASP A 32 -3.80 22.84 15.79
N SER A 33 -3.12 23.03 16.92
CA SER A 33 -2.17 22.03 17.43
C SER A 33 -2.88 20.79 18.02
N HIS A 34 -4.18 20.91 18.30
CA HIS A 34 -5.02 19.85 18.84
C HIS A 34 -6.14 19.52 17.84
N PRO A 35 -6.10 18.33 17.19
CA PRO A 35 -7.06 17.98 16.15
C PRO A 35 -8.52 18.12 16.55
N GLY A 36 -8.93 17.60 17.70
CA GLY A 36 -10.31 17.69 18.19
C GLY A 36 -10.79 19.12 18.36
N ARG A 37 -9.94 20.03 18.93
CA ARG A 37 -10.28 21.44 19.07
C ARG A 37 -10.45 22.13 17.72
N GLY A 38 -9.59 21.82 16.75
CA GLY A 38 -9.73 22.31 15.38
C GLY A 38 -11.04 21.87 14.74
N ARG A 39 -11.41 20.59 14.89
CA ARG A 39 -12.69 20.06 14.38
C ARG A 39 -13.90 20.65 15.09
N ASN A 40 -13.83 20.87 16.41
CA ASN A 40 -14.89 21.54 17.17
C ASN A 40 -15.15 22.97 16.67
N ARG A 41 -14.06 23.73 16.38
CA ARG A 41 -14.17 25.07 15.78
C ARG A 41 -14.82 25.00 14.40
N ALA A 42 -14.40 24.09 13.52
CA ALA A 42 -15.00 23.92 12.20
C ALA A 42 -16.49 23.57 12.30
N ALA A 43 -16.87 22.70 13.23
CA ALA A 43 -18.27 22.36 13.47
C ALA A 43 -19.09 23.55 14.01
N ALA A 44 -18.51 24.37 14.91
CA ALA A 44 -19.16 25.59 15.40
C ALA A 44 -19.35 26.63 14.29
N ASP A 45 -18.35 26.83 13.42
CA ASP A 45 -18.43 27.68 12.23
C ASP A 45 -19.51 27.18 11.26
N PHE A 46 -19.51 25.90 10.98
CA PHE A 46 -20.52 25.27 10.14
C PHE A 46 -21.95 25.46 10.67
N LEU A 47 -22.18 25.25 11.95
CA LEU A 47 -23.48 25.40 12.57
C LEU A 47 -23.99 26.85 12.51
N ALA A 48 -23.11 27.84 12.38
CA ALA A 48 -23.47 29.24 12.18
C ALA A 48 -23.83 29.58 10.72
N THR A 49 -23.57 28.66 9.76
CA THR A 49 -23.96 28.82 8.36
C THR A 49 -25.36 28.24 8.09
N GLY A 50 -25.88 28.38 6.87
CA GLY A 50 -27.08 27.68 6.37
C GLY A 50 -26.77 26.38 5.63
N CYS A 51 -25.53 25.85 5.66
CA CYS A 51 -25.16 24.66 4.94
C CYS A 51 -25.74 23.40 5.57
N ASP A 52 -26.07 22.40 4.75
CA ASP A 52 -26.62 21.11 5.21
C ASP A 52 -25.52 20.12 5.62
N TYR A 53 -24.35 20.20 5.01
CA TYR A 53 -23.24 19.27 5.23
C TYR A 53 -21.96 19.99 5.60
N LEU A 54 -21.20 19.39 6.51
CA LEU A 54 -19.78 19.68 6.78
C LEU A 54 -18.93 18.56 6.19
N LEU A 55 -17.97 18.91 5.35
CA LEU A 55 -16.98 17.99 4.82
C LEU A 55 -15.62 18.30 5.42
N PHE A 56 -15.06 17.38 6.16
CA PHE A 56 -13.67 17.40 6.59
C PHE A 56 -12.77 16.82 5.52
N ILE A 57 -11.69 17.53 5.19
CA ILE A 57 -10.60 17.05 4.34
C ILE A 57 -9.30 17.45 5.03
N ASP A 58 -8.54 16.48 5.50
CA ASP A 58 -7.23 16.75 6.07
C ASP A 58 -6.24 17.17 4.98
N ALA A 59 -5.31 18.07 5.30
CA ALA A 59 -4.41 18.70 4.33
C ALA A 59 -3.40 17.73 3.67
N ASP A 60 -3.37 16.51 4.10
CA ASP A 60 -2.53 15.41 3.60
C ASP A 60 -3.35 14.28 2.93
N ILE A 61 -4.62 14.54 2.65
CA ILE A 61 -5.46 13.65 1.83
C ILE A 61 -5.32 14.01 0.35
N ILE A 62 -5.09 13.00 -0.46
CA ILE A 62 -5.04 13.10 -1.93
C ILE A 62 -6.37 12.62 -2.48
N PHE A 63 -7.12 13.51 -3.09
CA PHE A 63 -8.45 13.23 -3.64
C PHE A 63 -8.64 13.93 -4.99
N ASP A 64 -9.67 13.58 -5.72
CA ASP A 64 -10.11 14.25 -6.93
C ASP A 64 -11.57 14.71 -6.83
N ARG A 65 -12.05 15.37 -7.89
CA ARG A 65 -13.41 15.88 -7.97
C ARG A 65 -14.45 14.77 -7.91
N GLY A 66 -14.21 13.62 -8.55
CA GLY A 66 -15.12 12.49 -8.56
C GLY A 66 -15.39 11.93 -7.16
N HIS A 67 -14.39 11.94 -6.28
CA HIS A 67 -14.55 11.54 -4.88
C HIS A 67 -15.55 12.45 -4.13
N ILE A 68 -15.51 13.77 -4.38
CA ILE A 68 -16.44 14.73 -3.77
C ILE A 68 -17.85 14.54 -4.34
N GLU A 69 -17.97 14.44 -5.65
CA GLU A 69 -19.25 14.22 -6.34
C GLU A 69 -19.92 12.95 -5.81
N ARG A 70 -19.17 11.86 -5.70
CA ARG A 70 -19.65 10.59 -5.16
C ARG A 70 -20.10 10.70 -3.70
N LEU A 71 -19.35 11.40 -2.83
CA LEU A 71 -19.78 11.67 -1.46
C LEU A 71 -21.13 12.42 -1.42
N MET A 72 -21.34 13.38 -2.32
CA MET A 72 -22.52 14.23 -2.34
C MET A 72 -23.76 13.55 -2.91
N GLU A 73 -23.62 12.47 -3.68
CA GLU A 73 -24.74 11.69 -4.22
C GLU A 73 -25.48 10.87 -3.16
N SER A 74 -24.84 10.56 -2.03
CA SER A 74 -25.44 9.72 -0.99
C SER A 74 -26.29 10.52 -0.02
N ALA A 75 -27.37 9.92 0.45
CA ALA A 75 -28.23 10.48 1.50
C ALA A 75 -27.78 10.13 2.94
N GLU A 76 -26.73 9.32 3.11
CA GLU A 76 -26.25 8.90 4.43
C GLU A 76 -25.76 10.12 5.25
N PRO A 77 -26.24 10.29 6.50
CA PRO A 77 -25.90 11.47 7.30
C PRO A 77 -24.41 11.55 7.71
N VAL A 78 -23.76 10.40 7.88
CA VAL A 78 -22.33 10.28 8.17
C VAL A 78 -21.72 9.35 7.15
N LEU A 79 -20.93 9.89 6.24
CA LEU A 79 -20.32 9.13 5.15
C LEU A 79 -18.87 9.54 4.93
N GLY A 80 -17.96 8.59 5.02
CA GLY A 80 -16.54 8.77 4.72
C GLY A 80 -16.08 8.05 3.45
N GLY A 81 -14.94 8.48 2.92
CA GLY A 81 -14.12 7.69 2.03
C GLY A 81 -13.09 6.87 2.79
N ILE A 82 -12.51 5.88 2.14
CA ILE A 82 -11.47 5.04 2.73
C ILE A 82 -10.09 5.62 2.44
N TYR A 83 -9.24 5.66 3.46
CA TYR A 83 -7.81 5.94 3.37
C TYR A 83 -7.05 5.10 4.40
N CYS A 84 -5.76 4.88 4.17
CA CYS A 84 -4.94 4.08 5.07
C CYS A 84 -4.29 4.93 6.17
N LEU A 85 -4.07 4.32 7.32
CA LEU A 85 -3.20 4.87 8.36
C LEU A 85 -1.77 5.02 7.82
N LYS A 86 -1.05 6.05 8.26
CA LYS A 86 0.38 6.27 7.93
C LYS A 86 1.25 5.32 8.74
N THR A 87 1.12 4.03 8.50
CA THR A 87 1.91 3.00 9.15
C THR A 87 2.68 2.22 8.10
N MET A 88 3.95 1.96 8.38
CA MET A 88 4.82 1.17 7.52
C MET A 88 4.63 -0.33 7.69
N VAL A 89 3.89 -0.76 8.72
CA VAL A 89 3.78 -2.19 9.08
C VAL A 89 2.74 -2.94 8.24
N ALA A 90 1.63 -2.30 7.91
CA ALA A 90 0.65 -2.76 6.93
C ALA A 90 -0.29 -1.59 6.61
N PRO A 91 -0.67 -1.37 5.34
CA PRO A 91 -1.72 -0.42 5.02
C PRO A 91 -3.02 -0.89 5.67
N SER A 92 -3.35 -0.28 6.80
CA SER A 92 -4.62 -0.53 7.48
C SER A 92 -5.56 0.62 7.17
N PRO A 93 -6.76 0.35 6.68
CA PRO A 93 -7.75 1.40 6.48
C PRO A 93 -8.05 2.08 7.82
N CYS A 94 -8.19 3.40 7.80
CA CYS A 94 -8.52 4.20 8.97
C CYS A 94 -10.00 4.03 9.35
N LEU A 95 -10.38 2.80 9.70
CA LEU A 95 -11.73 2.45 10.11
C LEU A 95 -11.72 1.21 11.03
N GLN A 96 -12.83 1.01 11.72
CA GLN A 96 -13.12 -0.19 12.52
C GLN A 96 -14.46 -0.77 12.09
N THR A 97 -14.46 -2.04 11.72
CA THR A 97 -15.69 -2.75 11.35
C THR A 97 -16.60 -3.01 12.56
N LEU A 98 -17.86 -3.30 12.31
CA LEU A 98 -18.77 -3.76 13.35
C LEU A 98 -18.30 -5.12 13.91
N PRO A 99 -18.56 -5.41 15.21
CA PRO A 99 -18.25 -6.71 15.77
C PRO A 99 -18.92 -7.84 14.99
N GLY A 100 -18.15 -8.84 14.59
CA GLY A 100 -18.64 -10.00 13.82
C GLY A 100 -18.96 -9.71 12.33
N ALA A 101 -18.71 -8.50 11.84
CA ALA A 101 -18.88 -8.20 10.41
C ALA A 101 -17.85 -8.96 9.56
N GLN A 102 -18.26 -9.28 8.33
CA GLN A 102 -17.34 -9.78 7.31
C GLN A 102 -16.35 -8.68 6.89
N PRO A 103 -15.18 -9.03 6.33
CA PRO A 103 -14.27 -8.06 5.74
C PRO A 103 -15.02 -7.16 4.75
N ILE A 104 -14.73 -5.85 4.80
CA ILE A 104 -15.37 -4.87 3.93
C ILE A 104 -15.05 -5.20 2.46
N ALA A 105 -16.10 -5.40 1.67
CA ALA A 105 -15.97 -5.61 0.24
C ALA A 105 -15.87 -4.26 -0.50
N VAL A 106 -15.05 -4.20 -1.55
CA VAL A 106 -15.02 -3.02 -2.44
C VAL A 106 -16.25 -3.05 -3.35
N GLY A 107 -16.96 -1.93 -3.46
CA GLY A 107 -18.03 -1.78 -4.44
C GLY A 107 -19.35 -1.18 -3.94
N GLY A 108 -19.41 -0.64 -2.71
CA GLY A 108 -20.63 -0.06 -2.19
C GLY A 108 -20.46 0.77 -0.92
N ILE A 109 -21.58 1.16 -0.33
CA ILE A 109 -21.63 1.86 0.95
C ILE A 109 -21.83 0.82 2.04
N GLU A 110 -20.88 0.77 2.99
CA GLU A 110 -20.82 -0.21 4.07
C GLU A 110 -20.92 0.47 5.44
N GLU A 111 -21.63 -0.16 6.37
CA GLU A 111 -21.68 0.32 7.74
C GLU A 111 -20.43 -0.12 8.51
N VAL A 112 -19.80 0.85 9.19
CA VAL A 112 -18.63 0.62 10.04
C VAL A 112 -18.90 1.07 11.47
N ARG A 113 -18.16 0.55 12.42
CA ARG A 113 -18.24 1.03 13.80
C ARG A 113 -17.68 2.43 13.89
N ARG A 114 -16.50 2.69 13.32
CA ARG A 114 -15.78 3.96 13.38
C ARG A 114 -14.99 4.18 12.10
N THR A 115 -14.79 5.44 11.73
CA THR A 115 -13.92 5.86 10.62
C THR A 115 -13.17 7.11 10.99
N GLY A 116 -12.07 7.39 10.30
CA GLY A 116 -11.34 8.64 10.49
C GLY A 116 -12.03 9.82 9.83
N THR A 117 -11.70 11.03 10.29
CA THR A 117 -12.29 12.29 9.81
C THR A 117 -11.50 12.93 8.68
N GLY A 118 -10.39 12.32 8.22
CA GLY A 118 -9.54 12.87 7.15
C GLY A 118 -10.26 13.07 5.82
N PHE A 119 -11.34 12.30 5.55
CA PHE A 119 -12.23 12.48 4.41
C PHE A 119 -13.65 12.04 4.80
N LEU A 120 -14.37 12.92 5.54
CA LEU A 120 -15.65 12.59 6.16
C LEU A 120 -16.67 13.71 5.96
N ARG A 121 -17.83 13.37 5.40
CA ARG A 121 -19.00 14.25 5.27
C ARG A 121 -20.00 13.95 6.38
N ILE A 122 -20.50 15.01 7.04
CA ILE A 122 -21.45 14.94 8.17
C ILE A 122 -22.61 15.89 7.91
N HIS A 123 -23.82 15.37 7.98
CA HIS A 123 -25.04 16.19 7.89
C HIS A 123 -25.28 16.98 9.16
N ARG A 124 -25.84 18.18 9.05
CA ARG A 124 -26.18 19.11 10.15
C ARG A 124 -26.95 18.44 11.29
N SER A 125 -27.94 17.60 10.96
CA SER A 125 -28.79 16.93 11.96
C SER A 125 -28.00 16.06 12.94
N VAL A 126 -26.82 15.53 12.55
CA VAL A 126 -25.96 14.76 13.44
C VAL A 126 -25.43 15.64 14.55
N PHE A 127 -24.87 16.82 14.21
CA PHE A 127 -24.38 17.78 15.20
C PHE A 127 -25.50 18.30 16.10
N GLU A 128 -26.67 18.59 15.55
CA GLU A 128 -27.82 19.02 16.31
C GLU A 128 -28.31 17.98 17.31
N ALA A 129 -28.30 16.70 16.93
CA ALA A 129 -28.67 15.59 17.78
C ALA A 129 -27.66 15.30 18.90
N ILE A 130 -26.36 15.40 18.64
CA ILE A 130 -25.32 15.10 19.63
C ILE A 130 -25.03 16.33 20.53
N LYS A 131 -25.31 17.53 20.08
CA LYS A 131 -25.05 18.79 20.82
C LYS A 131 -25.55 18.81 22.26
N PRO A 132 -26.78 18.34 22.60
CA PRO A 132 -27.26 18.29 23.99
C PRO A 132 -26.44 17.32 24.87
N HIS A 133 -25.69 16.42 24.29
CA HIS A 133 -24.93 15.36 24.96
C HIS A 133 -23.41 15.62 24.97
N THR A 134 -22.99 16.79 24.47
CA THR A 134 -21.58 17.19 24.42
C THR A 134 -21.30 18.35 25.39
N ALA A 135 -20.09 18.42 25.93
CA ALA A 135 -19.66 19.52 26.78
C ALA A 135 -19.57 20.81 25.96
N LYS A 136 -20.12 21.89 26.52
CA LYS A 136 -19.94 23.24 26.00
C LYS A 136 -18.77 23.91 26.71
N TYR A 137 -17.91 24.58 25.96
CA TYR A 137 -16.77 25.32 26.51
C TYR A 137 -16.59 26.67 25.82
N ASN A 138 -15.91 27.60 26.49
CA ASN A 138 -15.58 28.90 25.92
C ASN A 138 -14.14 28.89 25.38
N ASN A 139 -14.00 29.17 24.10
CA ASN A 139 -12.71 29.24 23.40
C ASN A 139 -12.47 30.70 22.95
N HIS A 140 -11.69 31.44 23.73
CA HIS A 140 -11.37 32.86 23.46
C HIS A 140 -12.60 33.75 23.20
N GLY A 141 -13.62 33.67 24.05
CA GLY A 141 -14.85 34.48 23.96
C GLY A 141 -15.91 33.87 23.05
N ARG A 142 -15.69 32.72 22.49
CA ARG A 142 -16.61 32.00 21.61
C ARG A 142 -17.06 30.70 22.25
N ASP A 143 -18.37 30.44 22.24
CA ASP A 143 -18.93 29.19 22.70
C ASP A 143 -18.79 28.11 21.64
N GLU A 144 -18.16 27.02 22.01
CA GLU A 144 -17.96 25.82 21.19
C GLU A 144 -18.46 24.58 21.95
N TRP A 145 -18.69 23.48 21.22
CA TRP A 145 -19.09 22.19 21.76
C TRP A 145 -18.04 21.16 21.48
N ASP A 146 -17.78 20.27 22.43
CA ASP A 146 -16.80 19.22 22.33
C ASP A 146 -17.36 18.00 21.55
N PHE A 147 -17.62 18.21 20.27
CA PHE A 147 -18.10 17.16 19.36
C PHE A 147 -17.03 16.08 19.08
N PHE A 148 -15.77 16.46 19.21
CA PHE A 148 -14.60 15.64 18.91
C PHE A 148 -13.68 15.51 20.13
N PRO A 149 -14.20 14.95 21.25
CA PRO A 149 -13.36 14.70 22.41
C PRO A 149 -12.43 13.52 22.15
N SER A 150 -11.33 13.44 22.91
CA SER A 150 -10.48 12.25 22.97
C SER A 150 -10.30 11.81 24.42
N GLY A 151 -10.13 10.53 24.65
CA GLY A 151 -9.94 10.03 26.01
C GLY A 151 -10.31 8.55 26.17
N VAL A 152 -10.34 8.09 27.42
CA VAL A 152 -10.65 6.70 27.77
C VAL A 152 -12.17 6.52 27.87
N VAL A 153 -12.71 5.58 27.12
CA VAL A 153 -14.11 5.12 27.17
C VAL A 153 -14.11 3.60 27.23
N ASP A 154 -14.77 3.04 28.24
CA ASP A 154 -14.88 1.58 28.45
C ASP A 154 -13.50 0.85 28.35
N GLU A 155 -12.49 1.42 29.02
CA GLU A 155 -11.10 0.94 29.08
C GLU A 155 -10.31 1.05 27.73
N GLU A 156 -10.92 1.62 26.68
CA GLU A 156 -10.29 1.87 25.39
C GLU A 156 -9.95 3.37 25.25
N TRP A 157 -8.72 3.69 24.81
CA TRP A 157 -8.37 5.06 24.42
C TRP A 157 -8.92 5.36 23.03
N LEU A 158 -9.81 6.36 22.94
CA LEU A 158 -10.38 6.82 21.68
C LEU A 158 -9.75 8.12 21.23
N SER A 159 -9.34 8.16 19.95
CA SER A 159 -9.06 9.42 19.23
C SER A 159 -10.34 10.21 19.01
N GLU A 160 -10.18 11.47 18.65
CA GLU A 160 -11.31 12.39 18.51
C GLU A 160 -12.30 11.99 17.41
N ASP A 161 -11.82 11.40 16.33
CA ASP A 161 -12.61 10.89 15.22
C ASP A 161 -13.41 9.64 15.62
N TRP A 162 -12.80 8.71 16.32
CA TRP A 162 -13.46 7.51 16.82
C TRP A 162 -14.48 7.81 17.90
N TYR A 163 -14.17 8.77 18.78
CA TYR A 163 -15.11 9.22 19.80
C TYR A 163 -16.34 9.88 19.17
N PHE A 164 -16.14 10.74 18.14
CA PHE A 164 -17.25 11.32 17.38
C PHE A 164 -18.16 10.24 16.77
N CYS A 165 -17.58 9.19 16.18
CA CYS A 165 -18.36 8.08 15.62
C CYS A 165 -19.24 7.41 16.69
N ASP A 166 -18.70 7.20 17.88
CA ASP A 166 -19.48 6.61 19.00
C ASP A 166 -20.58 7.56 19.48
N LEU A 167 -20.36 8.88 19.51
CA LEU A 167 -21.40 9.87 19.82
C LEU A 167 -22.51 9.85 18.76
N ALA A 168 -22.16 9.85 17.49
CA ALA A 168 -23.12 9.78 16.39
C ALA A 168 -23.96 8.49 16.47
N ARG A 169 -23.34 7.35 16.74
CA ARG A 169 -24.05 6.07 16.90
C ARG A 169 -24.96 6.07 18.12
N LYS A 170 -24.54 6.63 19.27
CA LYS A 170 -25.38 6.78 20.46
C LYS A 170 -26.61 7.65 20.18
N ALA A 171 -26.48 8.62 19.27
CA ALA A 171 -27.61 9.46 18.82
C ALA A 171 -28.48 8.81 17.73
N GLY A 172 -28.22 7.54 17.37
CA GLY A 172 -29.03 6.76 16.44
C GLY A 172 -28.60 6.86 14.96
N PHE A 173 -27.47 7.49 14.66
CA PHE A 173 -26.95 7.56 13.29
C PHE A 173 -26.02 6.38 12.99
N ARG A 174 -26.11 5.87 11.77
CA ARG A 174 -25.11 4.92 11.26
C ARG A 174 -23.86 5.69 10.80
N VAL A 175 -22.72 5.09 10.98
CA VAL A 175 -21.45 5.57 10.40
C VAL A 175 -21.16 4.72 9.19
N MET A 176 -21.11 5.36 8.02
CA MET A 176 -20.98 4.68 6.73
C MET A 176 -19.67 5.05 6.05
N VAL A 177 -19.15 4.15 5.26
CA VAL A 177 -18.05 4.44 4.33
C VAL A 177 -18.44 3.97 2.92
N ASP A 178 -18.14 4.79 1.92
CA ASP A 178 -18.24 4.36 0.52
C ASP A 178 -16.90 3.75 0.11
N THR A 179 -16.89 2.45 -0.09
CA THR A 179 -15.69 1.66 -0.41
C THR A 179 -15.18 1.92 -1.82
N THR A 180 -15.94 2.61 -2.65
CA THR A 180 -15.52 3.08 -3.98
C THR A 180 -14.79 4.42 -3.92
N ILE A 181 -14.92 5.16 -2.82
CA ILE A 181 -14.18 6.39 -2.55
C ILE A 181 -12.91 6.04 -1.80
N GLN A 182 -11.84 5.88 -2.55
CA GLN A 182 -10.54 5.51 -2.02
C GLN A 182 -9.56 6.66 -2.24
N VAL A 183 -9.17 7.35 -1.16
CA VAL A 183 -8.34 8.54 -1.22
C VAL A 183 -6.95 8.27 -0.68
N GLY A 184 -5.94 8.92 -1.26
CA GLY A 184 -4.55 8.79 -0.81
C GLY A 184 -4.31 9.54 0.49
N HIS A 185 -3.33 9.09 1.29
CA HIS A 185 -2.91 9.74 2.52
C HIS A 185 -1.41 10.04 2.43
N GLU A 186 -1.07 11.33 2.29
CA GLU A 186 0.32 11.75 2.12
C GLU A 186 1.07 11.77 3.46
N GLY A 187 2.19 11.03 3.51
CA GLY A 187 3.15 11.01 4.61
C GLY A 187 4.57 11.24 4.07
N ASN A 188 5.58 10.67 4.71
CA ASN A 188 6.92 10.51 4.10
C ASN A 188 6.87 9.55 2.91
N VAL A 189 5.79 8.77 2.83
CA VAL A 189 5.38 7.91 1.73
C VAL A 189 3.92 8.24 1.43
N ILE A 190 3.49 8.20 0.16
CA ILE A 190 2.05 8.24 -0.15
C ILE A 190 1.50 6.87 0.21
N PHE A 191 0.52 6.83 1.13
CA PHE A 191 -0.26 5.65 1.46
C PHE A 191 -1.54 5.66 0.60
N PRO A 192 -1.52 5.11 -0.62
CA PRO A 192 -2.71 5.08 -1.45
C PRO A 192 -3.66 4.01 -0.95
N VAL A 193 -4.95 4.32 -0.90
CA VAL A 193 -5.99 3.30 -0.87
C VAL A 193 -6.40 2.94 -2.30
N GLN A 194 -5.89 3.55 -3.29
CA GLN A 194 -5.92 3.28 -4.75
C GLN A 194 -5.68 4.59 -5.51
N GLN A 195 -5.23 4.59 -6.58
CA GLN A 195 -4.89 3.99 -7.82
C GLN A 195 -3.48 4.42 -8.22
N VAL A 196 -2.52 3.55 -8.03
CA VAL A 196 -1.54 3.46 -9.10
C VAL A 196 -2.38 2.96 -10.27
N PRO A 197 -2.23 3.49 -11.49
CA PRO A 197 -3.00 2.93 -12.56
C PRO A 197 -2.82 1.42 -12.47
N ASP A 198 -3.80 0.79 -11.89
CA ASP A 198 -4.36 -0.50 -12.09
C ASP A 198 -3.67 -1.74 -11.54
N ARG A 199 -2.51 -1.74 -10.85
CA ARG A 199 -1.82 -3.01 -10.58
C ARG A 199 -1.44 -3.31 -9.14
N LEU A 200 -1.08 -2.32 -8.32
CA LEU A 200 -0.79 -2.52 -6.90
C LEU A 200 -1.76 -1.78 -6.02
N ASN A 201 -2.24 -2.45 -4.96
CA ASN A 201 -3.09 -1.83 -3.94
C ASN A 201 -2.33 -0.84 -3.06
N CYS A 202 -1.01 -1.00 -2.92
CA CYS A 202 -0.13 -0.07 -2.23
C CYS A 202 1.28 -0.10 -2.84
N CYS A 203 1.83 1.07 -3.13
CA CYS A 203 3.19 1.21 -3.63
C CYS A 203 3.86 2.43 -2.98
N PRO A 204 4.94 2.26 -2.20
CA PRO A 204 5.76 3.37 -1.72
C PRO A 204 6.25 4.24 -2.87
N GLN A 205 6.34 5.56 -2.63
CA GLN A 205 6.62 6.52 -3.70
C GLN A 205 8.01 6.35 -4.32
N ASP A 206 8.97 5.95 -3.53
CA ASP A 206 10.35 5.62 -3.95
C ASP A 206 10.42 4.35 -4.82
N MET A 207 9.42 3.46 -4.71
CA MET A 207 9.30 2.24 -5.52
C MET A 207 8.56 2.43 -6.85
N LYS A 208 7.85 3.54 -7.05
CA LYS A 208 7.09 3.77 -8.29
C LYS A 208 7.92 3.66 -9.57
N PRO A 209 9.12 4.27 -9.66
CA PRO A 209 9.94 4.13 -10.87
C PRO A 209 10.31 2.69 -11.17
N HIS A 210 10.63 1.89 -10.12
CA HIS A 210 10.95 0.48 -10.27
C HIS A 210 9.73 -0.34 -10.72
N MET A 211 8.57 -0.09 -10.12
CA MET A 211 7.32 -0.73 -10.53
C MET A 211 6.96 -0.40 -11.98
N GLU A 212 7.15 0.84 -12.42
CA GLU A 212 6.94 1.22 -13.83
C GLU A 212 7.82 0.44 -14.78
N LEU A 213 9.07 0.15 -14.43
CA LEU A 213 9.97 -0.65 -15.26
C LEU A 213 9.46 -2.11 -15.36
N ILE A 214 9.02 -2.70 -14.25
CA ILE A 214 8.42 -4.04 -14.25
C ILE A 214 7.23 -4.08 -15.22
N TRP A 215 6.34 -3.09 -15.16
CA TRP A 215 5.14 -3.05 -16.02
C TRP A 215 5.42 -2.68 -17.47
N LYS A 216 6.57 -2.07 -17.76
CA LYS A 216 7.07 -1.85 -19.12
C LYS A 216 7.76 -3.10 -19.71
N GLY A 217 7.69 -4.23 -19.01
CA GLY A 217 8.24 -5.50 -19.48
C GLY A 217 9.69 -5.74 -19.10
N GLU A 218 10.19 -5.11 -18.04
CA GLU A 218 11.57 -5.31 -17.58
C GLU A 218 11.87 -6.79 -17.31
N TYR A 219 10.92 -7.53 -16.73
CA TYR A 219 11.01 -8.97 -16.47
C TYR A 219 10.28 -9.84 -17.52
N GLU A 220 9.79 -9.24 -18.60
CA GLU A 220 9.10 -9.98 -19.65
C GLU A 220 10.06 -10.95 -20.37
N VAL A 221 9.62 -12.20 -20.50
CA VAL A 221 10.27 -13.23 -21.31
C VAL A 221 9.26 -13.78 -22.29
N PRO A 222 9.59 -13.88 -23.59
CA PRO A 222 8.72 -14.54 -24.54
C PRO A 222 8.76 -16.05 -24.23
N LEU A 223 7.65 -16.57 -23.78
CA LEU A 223 7.42 -17.98 -23.53
C LEU A 223 6.39 -18.50 -24.53
N ASP A 224 6.70 -19.60 -25.20
CA ASP A 224 5.77 -20.27 -26.12
C ASP A 224 4.58 -20.89 -25.38
N VAL A 225 4.77 -21.19 -24.09
CA VAL A 225 3.77 -21.79 -23.21
C VAL A 225 3.68 -21.00 -21.92
N ALA A 226 2.46 -20.71 -21.48
CA ALA A 226 2.23 -20.04 -20.21
C ALA A 226 2.78 -20.89 -19.04
N PRO A 227 3.58 -20.32 -18.12
CA PRO A 227 4.10 -21.04 -16.98
C PRO A 227 2.99 -21.36 -15.99
N ARG A 228 2.99 -22.60 -15.48
CA ARG A 228 2.04 -23.05 -14.44
C ARG A 228 2.54 -22.75 -13.04
N THR A 229 3.87 -22.65 -12.88
CA THR A 229 4.53 -22.40 -11.60
C THR A 229 5.58 -21.31 -11.74
N ILE A 230 5.62 -20.41 -10.77
CA ILE A 230 6.51 -19.25 -10.75
C ILE A 230 7.20 -19.18 -9.39
N LEU A 231 8.51 -18.99 -9.40
CA LEU A 231 9.33 -18.74 -8.22
C LEU A 231 9.76 -17.27 -8.23
N ASP A 232 9.37 -16.52 -7.20
CA ASP A 232 9.72 -15.11 -7.02
C ASP A 232 10.58 -14.93 -5.78
N ILE A 233 11.91 -14.92 -5.95
CA ILE A 233 12.88 -14.70 -4.87
C ILE A 233 13.24 -13.21 -4.84
N GLY A 234 13.02 -12.57 -3.65
CA GLY A 234 13.02 -11.13 -3.51
C GLY A 234 11.69 -10.54 -3.96
N GLY A 235 10.59 -11.02 -3.36
CA GLY A 235 9.23 -10.63 -3.75
C GLY A 235 8.91 -9.17 -3.50
N ASN A 236 9.69 -8.50 -2.63
CA ASN A 236 9.52 -7.09 -2.26
C ASN A 236 8.05 -6.79 -1.92
N ILE A 237 7.47 -5.72 -2.46
CA ILE A 237 6.06 -5.34 -2.26
C ILE A 237 5.08 -6.09 -3.18
N GLY A 238 5.53 -7.11 -3.92
CA GLY A 238 4.72 -7.95 -4.80
C GLY A 238 4.55 -7.47 -6.23
N GLY A 239 5.34 -6.50 -6.68
CA GLY A 239 5.21 -5.91 -8.02
C GLY A 239 5.34 -6.92 -9.15
N PHE A 240 6.38 -7.75 -9.13
CA PHE A 240 6.56 -8.82 -10.12
C PHE A 240 5.44 -9.87 -10.03
N THR A 241 5.08 -10.31 -8.82
CA THR A 241 4.00 -11.30 -8.64
C THR A 241 2.66 -10.78 -9.18
N VAL A 242 2.31 -9.50 -8.95
CA VAL A 242 1.10 -8.89 -9.51
C VAL A 242 1.17 -8.88 -11.03
N TRP A 243 2.27 -8.39 -11.62
CA TRP A 243 2.48 -8.41 -13.07
C TRP A 243 2.36 -9.81 -13.65
N ALA A 244 3.00 -10.81 -13.04
CA ALA A 244 2.96 -12.20 -13.49
C ALA A 244 1.56 -12.81 -13.43
N LYS A 245 0.78 -12.50 -12.36
CA LYS A 245 -0.60 -12.97 -12.20
C LYS A 245 -1.58 -12.29 -13.16
N GLU A 246 -1.29 -11.10 -13.65
CA GLU A 246 -2.05 -10.46 -14.72
C GLU A 246 -1.82 -11.14 -16.07
N GLN A 247 -0.58 -11.59 -16.34
CA GLN A 247 -0.26 -12.33 -17.55
C GLN A 247 -0.76 -13.78 -17.48
N TRP A 248 -0.58 -14.45 -16.34
CA TRP A 248 -0.85 -15.88 -16.14
C TRP A 248 -1.68 -16.11 -14.88
N ARG A 249 -2.97 -15.81 -14.98
CA ARG A 249 -3.90 -15.75 -13.83
C ARG A 249 -3.95 -17.06 -13.02
N ASP A 250 -3.82 -18.20 -13.68
CA ASP A 250 -3.91 -19.53 -13.06
C ASP A 250 -2.58 -20.06 -12.54
N ALA A 251 -1.47 -19.40 -12.83
CA ALA A 251 -0.16 -19.81 -12.36
C ALA A 251 -0.09 -19.82 -10.82
N THR A 252 0.59 -20.80 -10.26
CA THR A 252 0.93 -20.85 -8.83
C THR A 252 2.23 -20.09 -8.61
N VAL A 253 2.23 -19.14 -7.68
CA VAL A 253 3.42 -18.34 -7.34
C VAL A 253 3.90 -18.73 -5.95
N TYR A 254 5.19 -19.01 -5.83
CA TYR A 254 5.93 -19.20 -4.60
C TYR A 254 6.88 -18.01 -4.44
N ALA A 255 6.55 -17.11 -3.53
CA ALA A 255 7.32 -15.90 -3.29
C ALA A 255 8.05 -15.93 -1.95
N TYR A 256 9.23 -15.32 -1.91
CA TYR A 256 10.08 -15.22 -0.73
C TYR A 256 10.52 -13.78 -0.54
N GLU A 257 10.23 -13.22 0.62
CA GLU A 257 10.58 -11.85 1.00
C GLU A 257 10.95 -11.79 2.48
N PRO A 258 12.20 -11.44 2.83
CA PRO A 258 12.66 -11.45 4.21
C PRO A 258 12.19 -10.25 5.05
N SER A 259 11.96 -9.08 4.44
CA SER A 259 11.52 -7.89 5.16
C SER A 259 10.03 -8.02 5.54
N ARG A 260 9.72 -7.88 6.83
CA ARG A 260 8.34 -7.94 7.34
C ARG A 260 7.47 -6.84 6.74
N ASP A 261 8.03 -5.64 6.59
CA ASP A 261 7.31 -4.50 6.06
C ASP A 261 6.96 -4.72 4.58
N ASN A 262 7.93 -5.16 3.77
CA ASN A 262 7.69 -5.52 2.37
C ASN A 262 6.72 -6.71 2.25
N ALA A 263 6.87 -7.74 3.08
CA ALA A 263 5.99 -8.91 3.09
C ALA A 263 4.54 -8.54 3.42
N ALA A 264 4.32 -7.56 4.31
CA ALA A 264 2.98 -7.04 4.61
C ALA A 264 2.36 -6.34 3.38
N LEU A 265 3.14 -5.49 2.70
CA LEU A 265 2.73 -4.85 1.44
C LEU A 265 2.50 -5.86 0.33
N PHE A 266 3.35 -6.88 0.22
CA PHE A 266 3.19 -7.98 -0.73
C PHE A 266 1.84 -8.68 -0.56
N ARG A 267 1.48 -9.09 0.67
CA ARG A 267 0.18 -9.73 0.95
C ARG A 267 -0.99 -8.85 0.57
N PHE A 268 -0.90 -7.56 0.90
CA PHE A 268 -1.93 -6.61 0.55
C PHE A 268 -2.09 -6.44 -0.96
N ASN A 269 -0.99 -6.31 -1.68
CA ASN A 269 -0.99 -6.13 -3.13
C ASN A 269 -1.46 -7.38 -3.89
N THR A 270 -1.21 -8.56 -3.34
CA THR A 270 -1.55 -9.84 -4.00
C THR A 270 -2.84 -10.49 -3.49
N ALA A 271 -3.53 -9.89 -2.52
CA ALA A 271 -4.71 -10.46 -1.85
C ALA A 271 -5.84 -10.87 -2.80
N GLN A 272 -5.96 -10.21 -3.96
CA GLN A 272 -6.96 -10.52 -4.99
C GLN A 272 -6.64 -11.78 -5.80
N PHE A 273 -5.42 -12.30 -5.74
CA PHE A 273 -5.00 -13.45 -6.55
C PHE A 273 -5.07 -14.75 -5.75
N LYS A 274 -5.59 -15.79 -6.38
CA LYS A 274 -5.48 -17.16 -5.86
C LYS A 274 -4.13 -17.75 -6.23
N ASN A 275 -3.72 -18.80 -5.48
CA ASN A 275 -2.50 -19.56 -5.76
C ASN A 275 -1.21 -18.70 -5.66
N VAL A 276 -1.17 -17.77 -4.72
CA VAL A 276 0.03 -17.03 -4.33
C VAL A 276 0.39 -17.41 -2.89
N THR A 277 1.60 -17.90 -2.70
CA THR A 277 2.13 -18.25 -1.38
C THR A 277 3.35 -17.39 -1.10
N LEU A 278 3.30 -16.57 -0.06
CA LEU A 278 4.44 -15.79 0.42
C LEU A 278 5.05 -16.45 1.65
N THR A 279 6.35 -16.65 1.63
CA THR A 279 7.16 -17.04 2.79
C THR A 279 8.01 -15.85 3.25
N GLU A 280 7.85 -15.45 4.52
CA GLU A 280 8.67 -14.39 5.13
C GLU A 280 10.05 -14.94 5.49
N ALA A 281 10.90 -15.09 4.50
CA ALA A 281 12.26 -15.56 4.66
C ALA A 281 13.11 -15.11 3.47
N GLY A 282 14.40 -14.91 3.70
CA GLY A 282 15.38 -14.81 2.62
C GLY A 282 15.71 -16.18 2.03
N VAL A 283 16.31 -16.19 0.83
CA VAL A 283 16.84 -17.41 0.21
C VAL A 283 18.34 -17.21 -0.01
N ARG A 284 19.14 -18.19 0.37
CA ARG A 284 20.60 -18.23 0.21
C ARG A 284 21.07 -19.64 -0.18
N ALA A 285 22.37 -19.82 -0.38
CA ALA A 285 22.93 -21.16 -0.59
C ALA A 285 22.62 -22.09 0.59
N GLU A 286 22.70 -21.59 1.83
CA GLU A 286 22.46 -22.37 3.04
C GLU A 286 21.41 -21.70 3.94
N ALA A 287 20.66 -22.55 4.67
CA ALA A 287 19.64 -22.09 5.62
C ALA A 287 20.27 -21.57 6.91
N GLY A 288 19.57 -20.64 7.57
CA GLY A 288 20.00 -20.09 8.87
C GLY A 288 19.20 -18.88 9.30
N ILE A 289 19.80 -18.09 10.18
CA ILE A 289 19.32 -16.76 10.57
C ILE A 289 20.41 -15.78 10.22
N GLN A 290 20.04 -14.74 9.47
CA GLN A 290 20.98 -13.71 9.04
C GLN A 290 20.45 -12.30 9.36
N TRP A 291 21.36 -11.33 9.35
CA TRP A 291 21.00 -9.93 9.45
C TRP A 291 20.62 -9.40 8.06
N LEU A 292 19.42 -8.86 7.96
CA LEU A 292 18.97 -8.08 6.80
C LEU A 292 19.26 -6.62 7.07
N SER A 293 20.17 -6.04 6.30
CA SER A 293 20.45 -4.61 6.36
C SER A 293 19.38 -3.84 5.63
N HIS A 294 18.85 -2.79 6.29
CA HIS A 294 17.90 -1.90 5.64
C HIS A 294 18.67 -0.87 4.79
N GLY A 295 18.32 -0.78 3.51
CA GLY A 295 18.79 0.26 2.61
C GLY A 295 18.09 1.60 2.86
N THR A 296 18.36 2.59 2.00
CA THR A 296 17.72 3.91 2.07
C THR A 296 16.26 3.92 1.61
N ASN A 297 15.85 2.87 0.91
CA ASN A 297 14.47 2.63 0.44
C ASN A 297 14.11 1.14 0.58
N CYS A 298 12.84 0.81 0.39
CA CYS A 298 12.33 -0.57 0.55
C CYS A 298 12.81 -1.54 -0.53
N GLY A 299 13.46 -1.08 -1.59
CA GLY A 299 14.06 -1.90 -2.64
C GLY A 299 15.51 -2.32 -2.38
N GLU A 300 16.17 -1.73 -1.38
CA GLU A 300 17.62 -1.90 -1.17
C GLU A 300 17.96 -2.74 0.07
N HIS A 301 17.09 -3.64 0.49
CA HIS A 301 17.36 -4.53 1.62
C HIS A 301 18.32 -5.65 1.19
N SER A 302 19.45 -5.81 1.85
CA SER A 302 20.51 -6.73 1.41
C SER A 302 21.14 -7.53 2.56
N PHE A 303 21.61 -8.74 2.25
CA PHE A 303 22.44 -9.56 3.13
C PHE A 303 23.95 -9.32 2.93
N LYS A 304 24.36 -8.49 1.97
CA LYS A 304 25.79 -8.28 1.63
C LYS A 304 26.58 -7.46 2.62
N PHE A 305 25.90 -6.66 3.46
CA PHE A 305 26.60 -5.83 4.41
C PHE A 305 26.81 -6.59 5.73
N GLU A 306 28.06 -6.76 6.15
CA GLU A 306 28.44 -7.34 7.45
C GLU A 306 27.99 -6.47 8.65
N SER A 307 27.11 -5.52 8.45
CA SER A 307 26.60 -4.68 9.52
C SER A 307 25.61 -5.48 10.37
N GLN A 308 25.86 -5.53 11.67
CA GLN A 308 24.90 -6.08 12.64
C GLN A 308 23.77 -5.08 12.95
N THR A 309 23.49 -4.15 12.03
CA THR A 309 22.41 -3.17 12.13
C THR A 309 21.33 -3.57 11.14
N GLY A 310 20.16 -3.90 11.64
CA GLY A 310 19.05 -4.35 10.80
C GLY A 310 18.13 -5.32 11.53
N GLU A 311 17.42 -6.13 10.80
CA GLU A 311 16.53 -7.16 11.31
C GLU A 311 17.15 -8.55 11.17
N LYS A 312 16.96 -9.40 12.20
CA LYS A 312 17.29 -10.83 12.09
C LYS A 312 16.13 -11.58 11.41
N VAL A 313 16.42 -12.18 10.28
CA VAL A 313 15.41 -12.88 9.48
C VAL A 313 15.80 -14.33 9.23
N PRO A 314 14.81 -15.24 9.10
CA PRO A 314 15.07 -16.60 8.68
C PRO A 314 15.54 -16.59 7.22
N VAL A 315 16.44 -17.53 6.91
CA VAL A 315 16.95 -17.77 5.56
C VAL A 315 16.79 -19.25 5.24
N LEU A 316 16.27 -19.54 4.07
CA LEU A 316 16.07 -20.90 3.56
C LEU A 316 17.14 -21.24 2.52
N ALA A 317 17.50 -22.52 2.44
CA ALA A 317 18.46 -22.98 1.47
C ALA A 317 17.82 -23.12 0.07
N ALA A 318 18.47 -22.57 -0.95
CA ALA A 318 17.99 -22.56 -2.33
C ALA A 318 17.66 -23.96 -2.89
N LYS A 319 18.41 -24.98 -2.49
CA LYS A 319 18.16 -26.39 -2.86
C LYS A 319 16.82 -26.95 -2.38
N HIS A 320 16.12 -26.26 -1.46
CA HIS A 320 14.81 -26.67 -0.95
C HIS A 320 13.67 -25.88 -1.57
N MET A 321 13.97 -24.98 -2.51
CA MET A 321 12.92 -24.24 -3.21
C MET A 321 12.21 -25.17 -4.22
N PRO A 322 10.91 -24.94 -4.47
CA PRO A 322 10.20 -25.72 -5.47
C PRO A 322 10.79 -25.49 -6.86
N ALA A 323 10.94 -26.56 -7.64
CA ALA A 323 11.24 -26.42 -9.05
C ALA A 323 10.05 -25.76 -9.76
N CYS A 324 10.30 -24.67 -10.48
CA CYS A 324 9.28 -23.86 -11.13
C CYS A 324 9.62 -23.57 -12.59
N GLU A 325 8.57 -23.37 -13.40
CA GLU A 325 8.71 -23.13 -14.85
C GLU A 325 9.22 -21.72 -15.18
N LEU A 326 8.90 -20.71 -14.35
CA LEU A 326 9.49 -19.37 -14.44
C LEU A 326 10.14 -19.02 -13.10
N VAL A 327 11.37 -18.54 -13.15
CA VAL A 327 12.14 -18.15 -11.96
C VAL A 327 12.57 -16.70 -12.09
N LYS A 328 12.23 -15.87 -11.09
CA LYS A 328 12.74 -14.51 -10.93
C LYS A 328 13.62 -14.45 -9.68
N LEU A 329 14.78 -13.82 -9.82
CA LEU A 329 15.74 -13.57 -8.74
C LEU A 329 16.12 -12.10 -8.74
N ASP A 330 15.85 -11.45 -7.61
CA ASP A 330 16.21 -10.07 -7.37
C ASP A 330 16.35 -9.91 -5.86
N CYS A 331 17.52 -10.28 -5.36
CA CYS A 331 17.82 -10.43 -3.94
C CYS A 331 19.07 -9.66 -3.51
N GLU A 332 19.36 -8.58 -4.24
CA GLU A 332 20.38 -7.58 -3.92
C GLU A 332 21.77 -8.20 -3.74
N GLY A 333 22.10 -9.12 -4.66
CA GLY A 333 23.46 -9.63 -4.87
C GLY A 333 23.75 -11.02 -4.29
N CYS A 334 22.73 -11.84 -4.06
CA CYS A 334 22.85 -13.25 -3.69
C CYS A 334 22.54 -14.19 -4.85
N GLU A 335 22.27 -13.67 -6.05
CA GLU A 335 21.72 -14.40 -7.20
C GLU A 335 22.66 -15.56 -7.65
N LEU A 336 23.97 -15.29 -7.75
CA LEU A 336 24.93 -16.31 -8.20
C LEU A 336 25.00 -17.51 -7.24
N GLU A 337 25.03 -17.28 -5.93
CA GLU A 337 25.09 -18.37 -4.95
C GLU A 337 23.80 -19.17 -4.91
N ILE A 338 22.65 -18.51 -5.04
CA ILE A 338 21.33 -19.14 -5.11
C ILE A 338 21.25 -20.02 -6.36
N LEU A 339 21.64 -19.47 -7.52
CA LEU A 339 21.60 -20.21 -8.78
C LEU A 339 22.47 -21.47 -8.76
N ARG A 340 23.55 -21.52 -8.00
CA ARG A 340 24.39 -22.73 -7.89
C ARG A 340 23.64 -23.89 -7.27
N GLU A 341 22.77 -23.62 -6.32
CA GLU A 341 22.05 -24.60 -5.50
C GLU A 341 20.61 -24.85 -5.96
N LEU A 342 20.03 -23.92 -6.72
CA LEU A 342 18.62 -23.97 -7.12
C LEU A 342 18.38 -25.08 -8.15
N ASP A 343 17.30 -25.85 -7.91
CA ASP A 343 16.82 -26.80 -8.92
C ASP A 343 16.08 -26.07 -10.05
N LEU A 344 16.70 -26.07 -11.23
CA LEU A 344 16.17 -25.46 -12.44
C LEU A 344 15.66 -26.52 -13.46
N SER A 345 15.42 -27.78 -13.03
CA SER A 345 15.02 -28.86 -13.92
C SER A 345 13.76 -28.56 -14.73
N GLU A 346 12.78 -27.91 -14.09
CA GLU A 346 11.50 -27.53 -14.70
C GLU A 346 11.52 -26.13 -15.36
N ALA A 347 12.59 -25.33 -15.15
CA ALA A 347 12.60 -23.94 -15.58
C ALA A 347 12.64 -23.81 -17.10
N LEU A 348 11.66 -23.11 -17.65
CA LEU A 348 11.57 -22.66 -19.04
C LEU A 348 12.35 -21.36 -19.22
N ALA A 349 12.26 -20.46 -18.23
CA ALA A 349 12.98 -19.20 -18.23
C ALA A 349 13.43 -18.79 -16.82
N VAL A 350 14.52 -18.03 -16.78
CA VAL A 350 15.06 -17.40 -15.58
C VAL A 350 15.32 -15.94 -15.88
N VAL A 351 14.82 -15.06 -15.02
CA VAL A 351 15.06 -13.61 -15.08
C VAL A 351 15.67 -13.16 -13.78
N LEU A 352 16.73 -12.40 -13.85
CA LEU A 352 17.42 -11.95 -12.65
C LEU A 352 18.09 -10.59 -12.81
N GLU A 353 18.28 -9.89 -11.69
CA GLU A 353 19.14 -8.74 -11.63
C GLU A 353 20.57 -9.17 -11.27
N TYR A 354 21.58 -8.55 -11.90
CA TYR A 354 22.98 -8.68 -11.51
C TYR A 354 23.50 -7.36 -10.98
N HIS A 355 24.41 -7.41 -10.00
CA HIS A 355 24.87 -6.22 -9.27
C HIS A 355 26.34 -5.87 -9.55
N THR A 356 27.08 -6.74 -10.24
CA THR A 356 28.45 -6.48 -10.71
C THR A 356 28.71 -7.13 -12.06
N GLN A 357 29.72 -6.65 -12.80
CA GLN A 357 30.11 -7.28 -14.08
C GLN A 357 30.71 -8.68 -13.89
N ASP A 358 31.34 -8.93 -12.76
CA ASP A 358 31.88 -10.25 -12.42
C ASP A 358 30.72 -11.24 -12.18
N ASP A 359 29.70 -10.84 -11.42
CA ASP A 359 28.48 -11.65 -11.22
C ASP A 359 27.80 -11.93 -12.56
N ARG A 360 27.65 -10.91 -13.42
CA ARG A 360 27.07 -11.05 -14.76
C ARG A 360 27.77 -12.15 -15.56
N THR A 361 29.11 -12.11 -15.58
CA THR A 361 29.92 -13.10 -16.33
C THR A 361 29.76 -14.48 -15.74
N ALA A 362 29.94 -14.63 -14.43
CA ALA A 362 29.81 -15.91 -13.73
C ALA A 362 28.41 -16.53 -13.85
N ILE A 363 27.35 -15.70 -13.75
CA ILE A 363 25.97 -16.14 -13.95
C ILE A 363 25.76 -16.63 -15.39
N ALA A 364 26.23 -15.89 -16.39
CA ALA A 364 26.08 -16.27 -17.80
C ALA A 364 26.78 -17.61 -18.12
N GLU A 365 27.99 -17.83 -17.59
CA GLU A 365 28.71 -19.07 -17.71
C GLU A 365 27.98 -20.24 -17.04
N LEU A 366 27.53 -20.05 -15.80
CA LEU A 366 26.80 -21.06 -15.04
C LEU A 366 25.49 -21.44 -15.76
N MET A 367 24.72 -20.48 -16.22
CA MET A 367 23.44 -20.73 -16.89
C MET A 367 23.65 -21.43 -18.24
N THR A 368 24.69 -21.08 -18.98
CA THR A 368 25.06 -21.77 -20.22
C THR A 368 25.39 -23.25 -19.96
N THR A 369 26.14 -23.56 -18.92
CA THR A 369 26.45 -24.97 -18.56
C THR A 369 25.22 -25.76 -18.14
N ARG A 370 24.16 -25.07 -17.71
CA ARG A 370 22.85 -25.64 -17.34
C ARG A 370 21.87 -25.74 -18.50
N GLY A 371 22.31 -25.41 -19.74
CA GLY A 371 21.51 -25.51 -20.95
C GLY A 371 20.54 -24.33 -21.17
N PHE A 372 20.85 -23.16 -20.61
CA PHE A 372 20.12 -21.95 -20.88
C PHE A 372 20.90 -21.04 -21.84
N HIS A 373 20.16 -20.26 -22.62
CA HIS A 373 20.70 -19.22 -23.50
C HIS A 373 20.29 -17.86 -23.03
N ILE A 374 21.21 -16.90 -23.16
CA ILE A 374 20.89 -15.49 -22.91
C ILE A 374 19.94 -15.04 -24.00
N LEU A 375 18.76 -14.61 -23.60
CA LEU A 375 17.76 -14.01 -24.47
C LEU A 375 17.98 -12.49 -24.57
N ASP A 376 18.24 -11.84 -23.44
CA ASP A 376 18.42 -10.40 -23.35
C ASP A 376 19.38 -10.05 -22.19
N SER A 377 20.09 -8.93 -22.35
CA SER A 377 21.00 -8.40 -21.33
C SER A 377 20.87 -6.88 -21.32
N LYS A 378 20.05 -6.35 -20.40
CA LYS A 378 19.76 -4.93 -20.33
C LYS A 378 20.50 -4.28 -19.16
N PRO A 379 21.48 -3.40 -19.40
CA PRO A 379 22.08 -2.61 -18.32
C PRO A 379 21.08 -1.60 -17.78
N VAL A 380 20.95 -1.51 -16.47
CA VAL A 380 20.07 -0.56 -15.76
C VAL A 380 20.89 0.59 -15.19
N ALA A 381 22.07 0.32 -14.67
CA ALA A 381 23.01 1.30 -14.14
C ALA A 381 24.45 0.82 -14.32
N ALA A 382 25.44 1.61 -13.92
CA ALA A 382 26.85 1.21 -13.98
C ALA A 382 27.08 -0.06 -13.15
N GLY A 383 27.39 -1.16 -13.83
CA GLY A 383 27.65 -2.48 -13.22
C GLY A 383 26.41 -3.30 -12.84
N ARG A 384 25.20 -2.76 -12.97
CA ARG A 384 23.93 -3.44 -12.67
C ARG A 384 23.08 -3.62 -13.91
N GLY A 385 22.25 -4.64 -13.93
CA GLY A 385 21.32 -4.86 -15.04
C GLY A 385 20.57 -6.18 -14.92
N ILE A 386 19.72 -6.43 -15.91
CA ILE A 386 18.88 -7.63 -15.97
C ILE A 386 19.41 -8.60 -16.99
N LEU A 387 19.46 -9.87 -16.62
CA LEU A 387 19.71 -11.00 -17.49
C LEU A 387 18.43 -11.83 -17.62
N LYS A 388 18.13 -12.21 -18.85
CA LYS A 388 17.02 -13.10 -19.19
C LYS A 388 17.56 -14.33 -19.90
N PHE A 389 17.13 -15.48 -19.42
CA PHE A 389 17.55 -16.77 -19.94
C PHE A 389 16.33 -17.61 -20.31
N THR A 390 16.46 -18.38 -21.40
CA THR A 390 15.49 -19.40 -21.78
C THR A 390 16.22 -20.72 -22.09
N ARG A 391 15.54 -21.85 -21.91
CA ARG A 391 16.01 -23.12 -22.48
C ARG A 391 15.76 -23.10 -23.97
N GLN A 392 16.68 -23.70 -24.76
CA GLN A 392 16.36 -24.00 -26.15
C GLN A 392 15.18 -24.96 -26.20
N PRO A 393 14.22 -24.76 -27.13
CA PRO A 393 13.30 -25.83 -27.47
C PRO A 393 14.13 -27.04 -27.86
N ASN A 394 13.80 -28.23 -27.31
CA ASN A 394 14.41 -29.49 -27.72
C ASN A 394 14.18 -29.71 -29.22
N THR A 395 15.12 -29.32 -30.04
CA THR A 395 15.12 -29.59 -31.49
C THR A 395 15.48 -31.05 -31.81
N GLN A 396 15.20 -31.98 -30.91
CA GLN A 396 15.32 -33.41 -31.14
C GLN A 396 13.96 -34.07 -30.98
N THR A 397 13.07 -33.83 -31.93
CA THR A 397 12.02 -34.79 -32.37
C THR A 397 11.58 -34.37 -33.76
N GLN A 398 12.32 -34.79 -34.73
CA GLN A 398 11.80 -35.13 -36.08
C GLN A 398 11.82 -36.63 -36.23
#